data_b1dca11fc0efe9ecfbd6d91adc0b01cf
#
_entry.id   b1dca11fc0efe9ecfbd6d91adc0b01cf
#
_cell.length_a   1.000
_cell.length_b   1.000
_cell.length_c   1.000
_cell.angle_alpha   90.00
_cell.angle_beta   90.00
_cell.angle_gamma   90.00
#
_symmetry.space_group_name_H-M   'P 1'
#
loop_
_entity.id
_entity.type
_entity.pdbx_description
1 polymer ?
#
loop_
_entity_poly.entity_id
_entity_poly.type
_entity_poly.pdbx_seq_one_letter_code
_entity_poly.pdbx_strand_id
1 'polypeptide(L)'
;MATPRIGMVAGEASGDLLAASVLACWRGQGASSATLSASQPDDAAVSSGAGDVLSHPPSSGTDRAVCAGIGGPRMQAEGFEAWWPSEWLAVHGYAEAFKALPRLLWVRRQLRLRLLSWPAQAFVGVDAPDFNLGLEARLRAAGVRTYHFVSPSIWAWRRERIEKIRQAVDHMLLVFPFEEAIYREAGIPATYCGHPLADQIPFEPDQAAARQALGLPAQGTVIALMPGSRRAEVEHLAPTFLAAAALMHQQHPDWHFILPAAGEARLVQLRALIDTDPAWRTLPLQLLSGQSHTALAACDQTLIASGTATLEAALFKRPMVIAYRLAPLSYRMMKNKAYQPWFGLPNILAGEFLVPEFIQDAATPQALAEAIVRQHDDAGGRERLVARFAEMHHVLAQGCARRVAETVLDDLSRA
;
A
#
# COMPACT_ATOMS: atom_id res chain seq x y z
N MET A 1 -29.20 -15.60 15.54
CA MET A 1 -28.77 -14.28 16.03
C MET A 1 -29.06 -13.25 14.95
N ALA A 2 -29.38 -12.00 15.31
CA ALA A 2 -29.57 -10.93 14.30
C ALA A 2 -28.22 -10.62 13.63
N THR A 3 -28.22 -10.35 12.31
CA THR A 3 -27.03 -9.99 11.55
C THR A 3 -26.40 -8.72 12.14
N PRO A 4 -25.12 -8.72 12.55
CA PRO A 4 -24.50 -7.58 13.20
C PRO A 4 -24.38 -6.37 12.25
N ARG A 5 -24.52 -5.18 12.82
CA ARG A 5 -24.32 -3.90 12.13
C ARG A 5 -22.93 -3.36 12.40
N ILE A 6 -22.12 -3.23 11.36
CA ILE A 6 -20.72 -2.83 11.47
C ILE A 6 -20.50 -1.52 10.70
N GLY A 7 -20.11 -0.48 11.43
CA GLY A 7 -19.63 0.76 10.80
C GLY A 7 -18.23 0.57 10.22
N MET A 8 -17.95 1.14 9.03
CA MET A 8 -16.60 1.11 8.47
C MET A 8 -16.21 2.46 7.87
N VAL A 9 -14.90 2.74 7.93
CA VAL A 9 -14.31 3.91 7.26
C VAL A 9 -13.03 3.51 6.55
N ALA A 10 -13.00 3.74 5.23
CA ALA A 10 -11.81 3.68 4.39
C ALA A 10 -11.66 5.01 3.64
N GLY A 11 -10.56 5.72 3.84
CA GLY A 11 -10.36 7.10 3.37
C GLY A 11 -9.60 7.25 2.06
N GLU A 12 -8.95 6.19 1.58
CA GLU A 12 -8.11 6.19 0.37
C GLU A 12 -8.39 4.94 -0.49
N ALA A 13 -7.96 4.96 -1.74
CA ALA A 13 -8.17 3.84 -2.66
C ALA A 13 -7.55 2.52 -2.15
N SER A 14 -6.42 2.58 -1.44
CA SER A 14 -5.81 1.42 -0.78
C SER A 14 -6.70 0.87 0.35
N GLY A 15 -7.21 1.76 1.21
CA GLY A 15 -8.13 1.38 2.28
C GLY A 15 -9.46 0.82 1.73
N ASP A 16 -10.00 1.40 0.65
CA ASP A 16 -11.20 0.91 -0.03
C ASP A 16 -11.01 -0.53 -0.55
N LEU A 17 -9.86 -0.83 -1.15
CA LEU A 17 -9.51 -2.18 -1.59
C LEU A 17 -9.44 -3.17 -0.42
N LEU A 18 -8.78 -2.78 0.68
CA LEU A 18 -8.63 -3.61 1.87
C LEU A 18 -9.99 -3.91 2.53
N ALA A 19 -10.80 -2.87 2.71
CA ALA A 19 -12.14 -3.00 3.28
C ALA A 19 -13.07 -3.85 2.40
N ALA A 20 -13.02 -3.67 1.07
CA ALA A 20 -13.80 -4.46 0.12
C ALA A 20 -13.48 -5.95 0.22
N SER A 21 -12.20 -6.31 0.36
CA SER A 21 -11.80 -7.71 0.54
C SER A 21 -12.37 -8.34 1.82
N VAL A 22 -12.46 -7.58 2.91
CA VAL A 22 -13.09 -8.03 4.17
C VAL A 22 -14.60 -8.18 3.99
N LEU A 23 -15.26 -7.22 3.32
CA LEU A 23 -16.69 -7.28 3.01
C LEU A 23 -17.05 -8.51 2.19
N ALA A 24 -16.25 -8.85 1.17
CA ALA A 24 -16.44 -10.07 0.37
C ALA A 24 -16.44 -11.34 1.25
N CYS A 25 -15.54 -11.41 2.25
CA CYS A 25 -15.52 -12.51 3.21
C CYS A 25 -16.78 -12.58 4.07
N TRP A 26 -17.33 -11.43 4.50
CA TRP A 26 -18.59 -11.39 5.27
C TRP A 26 -19.83 -11.76 4.44
N ARG A 27 -19.78 -11.60 3.14
CA ARG A 27 -20.84 -12.03 2.23
C ARG A 27 -20.78 -13.53 1.87
N GLY A 28 -19.82 -14.26 2.43
CA GLY A 28 -19.67 -15.71 2.18
C GLY A 28 -19.09 -16.02 0.78
N GLN A 29 -18.66 -15.01 0.06
CA GLN A 29 -17.84 -15.21 -1.13
C GLN A 29 -16.43 -15.51 -0.63
N GLY A 30 -16.09 -16.79 -0.52
CA GLY A 30 -14.71 -17.19 -0.23
C GLY A 30 -13.78 -16.48 -1.19
N ALA A 31 -12.59 -16.09 -0.73
CA ALA A 31 -11.60 -15.41 -1.53
C ALA A 31 -11.27 -16.23 -2.79
N SER A 32 -12.17 -16.17 -3.79
CA SER A 32 -11.87 -16.52 -5.15
C SER A 32 -10.79 -15.53 -5.56
N SER A 33 -9.69 -16.03 -6.10
CA SER A 33 -8.62 -15.26 -6.72
C SER A 33 -9.23 -14.44 -7.87
N ALA A 34 -9.95 -13.39 -7.52
CA ALA A 34 -10.33 -12.36 -8.45
C ALA A 34 -9.01 -11.69 -8.82
N THR A 35 -8.50 -12.06 -9.98
CA THR A 35 -7.51 -11.32 -10.74
C THR A 35 -8.06 -9.90 -10.86
N LEU A 36 -7.73 -9.06 -9.87
CA LEU A 36 -7.99 -7.63 -9.93
C LEU A 36 -7.01 -7.08 -10.97
N SER A 37 -7.45 -7.07 -12.21
CA SER A 37 -6.85 -6.27 -13.26
C SER A 37 -6.74 -4.86 -12.68
N ALA A 38 -5.51 -4.37 -12.56
CA ALA A 38 -5.19 -3.01 -12.15
C ALA A 38 -5.52 -2.06 -13.31
N SER A 39 -6.81 -1.95 -13.66
CA SER A 39 -7.32 -0.85 -14.43
C SER A 39 -7.74 0.23 -13.44
N GLN A 40 -6.91 1.26 -13.30
CA GLN A 40 -7.37 2.54 -12.75
C GLN A 40 -8.52 3.05 -13.61
N PRO A 41 -9.56 3.65 -13.03
CA PRO A 41 -10.60 4.30 -13.81
C PRO A 41 -9.98 5.48 -14.58
N ASP A 42 -10.05 5.40 -15.91
CA ASP A 42 -9.82 6.54 -16.78
C ASP A 42 -10.77 7.67 -16.42
N ASP A 43 -10.26 8.90 -16.42
CA ASP A 43 -11.03 10.13 -16.34
C ASP A 43 -12.07 10.18 -17.48
N ALA A 44 -13.27 9.70 -17.21
CA ALA A 44 -14.40 9.87 -18.10
C ALA A 44 -15.14 11.16 -17.73
N ALA A 45 -15.21 12.02 -18.72
CA ALA A 45 -15.88 13.31 -18.73
C ALA A 45 -17.23 13.33 -18.02
N VAL A 46 -17.44 14.38 -17.22
CA VAL A 46 -18.73 14.79 -16.66
C VAL A 46 -19.74 15.00 -17.77
N SER A 47 -20.70 14.11 -17.95
CA SER A 47 -21.95 14.38 -18.62
C SER A 47 -23.09 14.26 -17.61
N SER A 48 -23.77 15.38 -17.40
CA SER A 48 -24.98 15.51 -16.61
C SER A 48 -26.11 14.64 -17.18
N GLY A 49 -26.57 13.67 -16.42
CA GLY A 49 -27.77 12.91 -16.72
C GLY A 49 -28.38 12.39 -15.42
N ALA A 50 -29.44 13.05 -14.95
CA ALA A 50 -30.30 12.54 -13.90
C ALA A 50 -31.03 11.29 -14.44
N GLY A 51 -30.79 10.13 -13.83
CA GLY A 51 -31.44 8.88 -14.22
C GLY A 51 -31.42 7.90 -13.06
N ASP A 52 -32.59 7.59 -12.57
CA ASP A 52 -33.08 6.48 -11.76
C ASP A 52 -32.08 5.62 -10.96
N VAL A 53 -32.22 5.74 -9.65
CA VAL A 53 -31.70 4.78 -8.65
C VAL A 53 -32.42 3.44 -8.85
N LEU A 54 -31.85 2.56 -9.66
CA LEU A 54 -32.27 1.17 -9.72
C LEU A 54 -31.81 0.47 -8.43
N SER A 55 -32.77 0.24 -7.52
CA SER A 55 -32.66 -0.65 -6.39
C SER A 55 -32.32 -2.06 -6.88
N HIS A 56 -31.09 -2.51 -6.66
CA HIS A 56 -30.71 -3.90 -6.85
C HIS A 56 -31.38 -4.76 -5.76
N PRO A 57 -32.00 -5.91 -6.10
CA PRO A 57 -32.56 -6.80 -5.12
C PRO A 57 -31.44 -7.40 -4.24
N PRO A 58 -31.69 -7.68 -2.95
CA PRO A 58 -30.72 -8.31 -2.08
C PRO A 58 -30.36 -9.70 -2.65
N SER A 59 -29.06 -9.93 -2.89
CA SER A 59 -28.54 -11.24 -3.25
C SER A 59 -28.84 -12.25 -2.14
N SER A 60 -29.34 -13.43 -2.49
CA SER A 60 -29.72 -14.54 -1.60
C SER A 60 -28.49 -15.30 -1.04
N GLY A 61 -27.52 -14.60 -0.50
CA GLY A 61 -26.44 -15.12 0.34
C GLY A 61 -26.72 -14.70 1.78
N THR A 62 -26.45 -15.56 2.75
CA THR A 62 -26.55 -15.21 4.17
C THR A 62 -25.45 -14.21 4.52
N ASP A 63 -25.73 -12.91 4.34
CA ASP A 63 -24.81 -11.85 4.75
C ASP A 63 -24.52 -12.00 6.26
N ARG A 64 -23.25 -12.17 6.60
CA ARG A 64 -22.81 -12.32 7.99
C ARG A 64 -22.75 -11.00 8.74
N ALA A 65 -22.79 -9.86 8.02
CA ALA A 65 -22.82 -8.52 8.60
C ALA A 65 -23.49 -7.52 7.65
N VAL A 66 -24.15 -6.50 8.20
CA VAL A 66 -24.62 -5.32 7.46
C VAL A 66 -23.64 -4.19 7.71
N CYS A 67 -23.08 -3.62 6.63
CA CYS A 67 -21.98 -2.67 6.72
C CYS A 67 -22.34 -1.32 6.12
N ALA A 68 -22.02 -0.22 6.83
CA ALA A 68 -22.27 1.14 6.37
C ALA A 68 -21.25 2.14 6.91
N GLY A 69 -21.10 3.30 6.22
CA GLY A 69 -20.21 4.36 6.69
C GLY A 69 -19.57 5.19 5.58
N ILE A 70 -18.23 5.25 5.53
CA ILE A 70 -17.47 5.93 4.48
C ILE A 70 -16.62 4.91 3.72
N GLY A 71 -16.84 4.81 2.41
CA GLY A 71 -16.12 3.88 1.55
C GLY A 71 -16.19 4.30 0.10
N GLY A 72 -15.31 3.69 -0.69
CA GLY A 72 -15.21 3.94 -2.12
C GLY A 72 -16.02 2.94 -2.97
N PRO A 73 -15.82 2.98 -4.29
CA PRO A 73 -16.60 2.17 -5.24
C PRO A 73 -16.37 0.67 -5.07
N ARG A 74 -15.20 0.24 -4.59
CA ARG A 74 -14.93 -1.20 -4.37
C ARG A 74 -15.73 -1.75 -3.19
N MET A 75 -15.80 -1.02 -2.08
CA MET A 75 -16.66 -1.40 -0.95
C MET A 75 -18.14 -1.42 -1.37
N GLN A 76 -18.57 -0.43 -2.16
CA GLN A 76 -19.97 -0.39 -2.67
C GLN A 76 -20.29 -1.59 -3.57
N ALA A 77 -19.36 -2.04 -4.41
CA ALA A 77 -19.50 -3.25 -5.21
C ALA A 77 -19.73 -4.51 -4.34
N GLU A 78 -19.18 -4.50 -3.12
CA GLU A 78 -19.40 -5.54 -2.10
C GLU A 78 -20.61 -5.26 -1.19
N GLY A 79 -21.58 -4.45 -1.63
CA GLY A 79 -22.84 -4.21 -0.91
C GLY A 79 -22.72 -3.27 0.29
N PHE A 80 -21.65 -2.51 0.39
CA PHE A 80 -21.47 -1.51 1.44
C PHE A 80 -22.37 -0.28 1.21
N GLU A 81 -23.09 0.15 2.24
CA GLU A 81 -23.88 1.39 2.21
C GLU A 81 -22.98 2.60 2.48
N ALA A 82 -22.49 3.26 1.43
CA ALA A 82 -21.69 4.46 1.57
C ALA A 82 -22.56 5.67 1.90
N TRP A 83 -22.43 6.21 3.12
CA TRP A 83 -23.13 7.41 3.56
C TRP A 83 -22.44 8.70 3.10
N TRP A 84 -21.12 8.64 2.95
CA TRP A 84 -20.27 9.68 2.36
C TRP A 84 -19.21 9.02 1.48
N PRO A 85 -18.83 9.65 0.37
CA PRO A 85 -17.79 9.15 -0.51
C PRO A 85 -16.41 9.26 0.14
N SER A 86 -15.53 8.28 -0.15
CA SER A 86 -14.16 8.23 0.40
C SER A 86 -13.31 9.44 0.01
N GLU A 87 -13.57 10.07 -1.15
CA GLU A 87 -12.87 11.25 -1.66
C GLU A 87 -12.95 12.44 -0.69
N TRP A 88 -13.96 12.47 0.17
CA TRP A 88 -14.07 13.52 1.18
C TRP A 88 -12.99 13.45 2.25
N LEU A 89 -12.39 12.27 2.44
CA LEU A 89 -11.28 12.02 3.37
C LEU A 89 -9.91 12.13 2.69
N ALA A 90 -9.86 11.97 1.36
CA ALA A 90 -8.61 12.08 0.61
C ALA A 90 -8.12 13.53 0.61
N VAL A 91 -6.92 13.75 1.18
CA VAL A 91 -6.29 15.06 1.28
C VAL A 91 -4.85 14.95 0.80
N HIS A 92 -4.51 15.68 -0.26
CA HIS A 92 -3.19 15.64 -0.88
C HIS A 92 -2.35 16.85 -0.48
N GLY A 93 -1.62 16.73 0.65
CA GLY A 93 -0.65 17.73 1.10
C GLY A 93 -1.09 18.60 2.28
N TYR A 94 -0.10 19.20 2.97
CA TYR A 94 -0.32 19.93 4.22
C TYR A 94 -1.25 21.14 4.09
N ALA A 95 -1.15 21.89 2.98
CA ALA A 95 -1.98 23.09 2.77
C ALA A 95 -3.45 22.73 2.54
N GLU A 96 -3.72 21.64 1.82
CA GLU A 96 -5.07 21.13 1.60
C GLU A 96 -5.66 20.53 2.89
N ALA A 97 -4.80 19.87 3.70
CA ALA A 97 -5.21 19.31 4.98
C ALA A 97 -5.79 20.40 5.91
N PHE A 98 -5.14 21.56 6.00
CA PHE A 98 -5.66 22.68 6.79
C PHE A 98 -7.01 23.20 6.28
N LYS A 99 -7.18 23.30 4.97
CA LYS A 99 -8.46 23.75 4.35
C LYS A 99 -9.57 22.72 4.53
N ALA A 100 -9.24 21.43 4.49
CA ALA A 100 -10.19 20.33 4.64
C ALA A 100 -10.61 20.08 6.10
N LEU A 101 -9.82 20.54 7.08
CA LEU A 101 -10.01 20.23 8.51
C LEU A 101 -11.43 20.50 9.04
N PRO A 102 -12.08 21.64 8.76
CA PRO A 102 -13.45 21.89 9.24
C PRO A 102 -14.45 20.87 8.67
N ARG A 103 -14.33 20.53 7.36
CA ARG A 103 -15.14 19.51 6.70
C ARG A 103 -14.91 18.13 7.32
N LEU A 104 -13.66 17.74 7.53
CA LEU A 104 -13.31 16.46 8.14
C LEU A 104 -13.87 16.31 9.58
N LEU A 105 -13.78 17.37 10.37
CA LEU A 105 -14.34 17.40 11.72
C LEU A 105 -15.87 17.31 11.71
N TRP A 106 -16.52 18.00 10.78
CA TRP A 106 -17.96 17.93 10.60
C TRP A 106 -18.41 16.54 10.16
N VAL A 107 -17.79 15.96 9.13
CA VAL A 107 -18.09 14.60 8.64
C VAL A 107 -17.90 13.59 9.78
N ARG A 108 -16.81 13.65 10.53
CA ARG A 108 -16.54 12.75 11.66
C ARG A 108 -17.61 12.86 12.75
N ARG A 109 -18.10 14.07 13.02
CA ARG A 109 -19.21 14.29 13.96
C ARG A 109 -20.51 13.69 13.45
N GLN A 110 -20.88 13.94 12.19
CA GLN A 110 -22.10 13.42 11.59
C GLN A 110 -22.08 11.88 11.52
N LEU A 111 -20.96 11.33 11.07
CA LEU A 111 -20.78 9.87 11.02
C LEU A 111 -20.96 9.22 12.39
N ARG A 112 -20.34 9.78 13.44
CA ARG A 112 -20.54 9.30 14.80
C ARG A 112 -22.02 9.28 15.21
N LEU A 113 -22.74 10.38 14.97
CA LEU A 113 -24.15 10.48 15.33
C LEU A 113 -24.99 9.47 14.55
N ARG A 114 -24.71 9.29 13.25
CA ARG A 114 -25.42 8.33 12.43
C ARG A 114 -25.13 6.88 12.83
N LEU A 115 -23.90 6.53 13.15
CA LEU A 115 -23.54 5.20 13.66
C LEU A 115 -24.24 4.86 14.97
N LEU A 116 -24.36 5.81 15.89
CA LEU A 116 -25.05 5.61 17.16
C LEU A 116 -26.56 5.50 16.97
N SER A 117 -27.16 6.26 16.05
CA SER A 117 -28.59 6.15 15.73
C SER A 117 -28.92 4.89 14.92
N TRP A 118 -27.96 4.36 14.15
CA TRP A 118 -28.09 3.13 13.36
C TRP A 118 -27.83 1.85 14.17
N PRO A 119 -27.75 1.89 15.45
CA PRO A 119 -27.16 1.07 16.49
C PRO A 119 -26.06 0.11 15.98
N ALA A 120 -24.92 0.69 15.52
CA ALA A 120 -23.75 -0.09 15.18
C ALA A 120 -23.23 -0.85 16.42
N GLN A 121 -23.02 -2.15 16.27
CA GLN A 121 -22.44 -3.00 17.32
C GLN A 121 -20.90 -2.92 17.31
N ALA A 122 -20.34 -2.75 16.11
CA ALA A 122 -18.91 -2.58 15.93
C ALA A 122 -18.59 -1.45 14.93
N PHE A 123 -17.35 -1.00 15.01
CA PHE A 123 -16.76 -0.06 14.06
C PHE A 123 -15.36 -0.53 13.67
N VAL A 124 -15.06 -0.54 12.37
CA VAL A 124 -13.75 -0.88 11.82
C VAL A 124 -13.17 0.32 11.08
N GLY A 125 -12.16 0.95 11.65
CA GLY A 125 -11.37 1.96 10.96
C GLY A 125 -10.28 1.28 10.12
N VAL A 126 -10.27 1.54 8.81
CA VAL A 126 -9.26 0.98 7.90
C VAL A 126 -8.27 2.06 7.55
N ASP A 127 -7.02 1.90 8.00
CA ASP A 127 -5.96 2.90 7.83
C ASP A 127 -6.38 4.34 8.27
N ALA A 128 -5.87 5.40 7.67
CA ALA A 128 -6.24 6.80 7.95
C ALA A 128 -6.32 7.14 9.46
N PRO A 129 -5.28 6.86 10.27
CA PRO A 129 -5.35 6.92 11.74
C PRO A 129 -5.66 8.30 12.29
N ASP A 130 -5.32 9.38 11.57
CA ASP A 130 -5.60 10.75 12.00
C ASP A 130 -7.11 11.07 11.96
N PHE A 131 -7.88 10.38 11.11
CA PHE A 131 -9.34 10.46 11.09
C PHE A 131 -9.96 9.40 12.03
N ASN A 132 -9.57 8.14 11.89
CA ASN A 132 -10.21 7.00 12.52
C ASN A 132 -10.01 6.96 14.03
N LEU A 133 -8.80 7.10 14.56
CA LEU A 133 -8.54 7.00 16.01
C LEU A 133 -9.40 7.98 16.84
N GLY A 134 -9.61 9.19 16.31
CA GLY A 134 -10.46 10.17 17.02
C GLY A 134 -11.96 9.84 16.96
N LEU A 135 -12.43 9.08 15.98
CA LEU A 135 -13.79 8.56 15.88
C LEU A 135 -13.96 7.33 16.76
N GLU A 136 -13.05 6.39 16.66
CA GLU A 136 -12.99 5.14 17.43
C GLU A 136 -13.07 5.42 18.94
N ALA A 137 -12.23 6.34 19.45
CA ALA A 137 -12.26 6.70 20.87
C ALA A 137 -13.65 7.16 21.37
N ARG A 138 -14.38 7.89 20.52
CA ARG A 138 -15.71 8.40 20.85
C ARG A 138 -16.82 7.35 20.72
N LEU A 139 -16.67 6.42 19.77
CA LEU A 139 -17.59 5.29 19.60
C LEU A 139 -17.40 4.28 20.72
N ARG A 140 -16.15 3.97 21.07
CA ARG A 140 -15.80 3.11 22.19
C ARG A 140 -16.37 3.63 23.53
N ALA A 141 -16.22 4.93 23.78
CA ALA A 141 -16.81 5.58 24.96
C ALA A 141 -18.34 5.52 24.99
N ALA A 142 -18.99 5.31 23.84
CA ALA A 142 -20.43 5.11 23.70
C ALA A 142 -20.86 3.62 23.70
N GLY A 143 -19.93 2.69 23.95
CA GLY A 143 -20.20 1.24 24.02
C GLY A 143 -20.16 0.50 22.69
N VAL A 144 -19.72 1.14 21.59
CA VAL A 144 -19.50 0.46 20.30
C VAL A 144 -18.13 -0.21 20.32
N ARG A 145 -18.06 -1.48 19.96
CA ARG A 145 -16.79 -2.22 19.85
C ARG A 145 -15.95 -1.66 18.72
N THR A 146 -14.67 -1.34 18.96
CA THR A 146 -13.82 -0.64 17.99
C THR A 146 -12.60 -1.44 17.56
N TYR A 147 -12.41 -1.55 16.26
CA TYR A 147 -11.29 -2.21 15.61
C TYR A 147 -10.55 -1.23 14.70
N HIS A 148 -9.23 -1.32 14.67
CA HIS A 148 -8.43 -0.57 13.71
C HIS A 148 -7.61 -1.54 12.86
N PHE A 149 -7.84 -1.51 11.56
CA PHE A 149 -7.13 -2.36 10.60
C PHE A 149 -6.04 -1.55 9.90
N VAL A 150 -4.84 -2.07 9.90
CA VAL A 150 -3.56 -1.46 9.50
C VAL A 150 -3.02 -0.49 10.57
N SER A 151 -2.08 -0.99 11.35
CA SER A 151 -1.42 -0.19 12.39
C SER A 151 -0.75 1.06 11.83
N PRO A 152 -0.92 2.22 12.48
CA PRO A 152 -0.04 3.36 12.20
C PRO A 152 1.41 2.96 12.39
N SER A 153 2.33 3.46 11.55
CA SER A 153 3.76 3.11 11.58
C SER A 153 4.49 3.60 12.84
N ILE A 154 3.94 3.26 14.03
CA ILE A 154 4.53 3.62 15.34
C ILE A 154 5.86 2.92 15.61
N TRP A 155 6.12 1.82 14.92
CA TRP A 155 7.38 1.09 14.95
C TRP A 155 8.52 1.83 14.27
N ALA A 156 8.22 2.69 13.29
CA ALA A 156 9.22 3.50 12.59
C ALA A 156 9.46 4.85 13.29
N TRP A 157 8.42 5.48 13.79
CA TRP A 157 8.44 6.81 14.39
C TRP A 157 7.15 7.06 15.18
N ARG A 158 7.14 8.02 16.13
CA ARG A 158 5.96 8.41 16.93
C ARG A 158 5.40 7.29 17.81
N ARG A 159 6.25 6.58 18.53
CA ARG A 159 5.83 5.59 19.54
C ARG A 159 4.83 6.15 20.57
N GLU A 160 4.87 7.44 20.81
CA GLU A 160 3.92 8.14 21.69
C GLU A 160 2.45 8.00 21.27
N ARG A 161 2.20 7.68 19.99
CA ARG A 161 0.82 7.42 19.51
C ARG A 161 0.18 6.19 20.14
N ILE A 162 0.96 5.29 20.73
CA ILE A 162 0.44 4.06 21.36
C ILE A 162 -0.63 4.36 22.41
N GLU A 163 -0.49 5.46 23.16
CA GLU A 163 -1.45 5.86 24.17
C GLU A 163 -2.80 6.30 23.57
N LYS A 164 -2.76 7.01 22.42
CA LYS A 164 -3.98 7.37 21.69
C LYS A 164 -4.68 6.14 21.13
N ILE A 165 -3.91 5.17 20.65
CA ILE A 165 -4.44 3.90 20.13
C ILE A 165 -5.11 3.12 21.29
N ARG A 166 -4.48 3.03 22.45
CA ARG A 166 -5.03 2.36 23.66
C ARG A 166 -6.39 2.92 24.05
N GLN A 167 -6.59 4.24 23.93
CA GLN A 167 -7.86 4.89 24.25
C GLN A 167 -8.91 4.72 23.14
N ALA A 168 -8.48 4.47 21.90
CA ALA A 168 -9.34 4.47 20.73
C ALA A 168 -9.90 3.10 20.40
N VAL A 169 -9.10 2.03 20.54
CA VAL A 169 -9.46 0.72 20.01
C VAL A 169 -9.62 -0.33 21.10
N ASP A 170 -10.52 -1.27 20.86
CA ASP A 170 -10.63 -2.50 21.63
C ASP A 170 -9.71 -3.58 21.09
N HIS A 171 -9.45 -3.57 19.76
CA HIS A 171 -8.62 -4.57 19.10
C HIS A 171 -7.92 -4.01 17.87
N MET A 172 -6.63 -4.28 17.72
CA MET A 172 -5.83 -3.94 16.55
C MET A 172 -5.72 -5.14 15.60
N LEU A 173 -5.87 -4.89 14.30
CA LEU A 173 -5.73 -5.89 13.24
C LEU A 173 -4.47 -5.54 12.44
N LEU A 174 -3.42 -6.33 12.63
CA LEU A 174 -2.05 -6.01 12.23
C LEU A 174 -1.68 -6.66 10.91
N VAL A 175 -0.87 -5.97 10.11
CA VAL A 175 -0.39 -6.49 8.82
C VAL A 175 1.06 -6.96 8.84
N PHE A 176 1.81 -6.64 9.90
CA PHE A 176 3.18 -7.11 10.08
C PHE A 176 3.35 -7.89 11.37
N PRO A 177 4.08 -9.03 11.35
CA PRO A 177 4.19 -9.91 12.52
C PRO A 177 4.95 -9.27 13.69
N PHE A 178 5.93 -8.40 13.43
CA PHE A 178 6.70 -7.72 14.47
C PHE A 178 5.89 -6.71 15.29
N GLU A 179 4.74 -6.28 14.78
CA GLU A 179 3.88 -5.31 15.47
C GLU A 179 3.21 -5.93 16.71
N GLU A 180 2.94 -7.24 16.72
CA GLU A 180 2.30 -7.91 17.86
C GLU A 180 3.04 -7.67 19.19
N ALA A 181 4.37 -7.69 19.16
CA ALA A 181 5.17 -7.44 20.36
C ALA A 181 4.92 -6.04 20.93
N ILE A 182 4.81 -5.03 20.07
CA ILE A 182 4.59 -3.63 20.46
C ILE A 182 3.23 -3.48 21.15
N TYR A 183 2.18 -4.06 20.58
CA TYR A 183 0.82 -3.98 21.13
C TYR A 183 0.65 -4.81 22.39
N ARG A 184 1.28 -5.98 22.46
CA ARG A 184 1.31 -6.83 23.67
C ARG A 184 1.99 -6.11 24.84
N GLU A 185 3.16 -5.48 24.61
CA GLU A 185 3.85 -4.67 25.63
C GLU A 185 2.99 -3.50 26.12
N ALA A 186 2.21 -2.92 25.21
CA ALA A 186 1.27 -1.84 25.55
C ALA A 186 -0.02 -2.32 26.22
N GLY A 187 -0.26 -3.63 26.34
CA GLY A 187 -1.50 -4.18 26.88
C GLY A 187 -2.73 -3.89 26.00
N ILE A 188 -2.54 -3.76 24.69
CA ILE A 188 -3.61 -3.54 23.71
C ILE A 188 -3.86 -4.86 22.98
N PRO A 189 -5.11 -5.40 22.99
CA PRO A 189 -5.44 -6.58 22.21
C PRO A 189 -5.13 -6.39 20.71
N ALA A 190 -4.46 -7.36 20.12
CA ALA A 190 -4.08 -7.29 18.73
C ALA A 190 -4.00 -8.68 18.11
N THR A 191 -4.29 -8.77 16.81
CA THR A 191 -4.16 -9.98 16.01
C THR A 191 -3.37 -9.69 14.75
N TYR A 192 -2.32 -10.46 14.51
CA TYR A 192 -1.63 -10.46 13.24
C TYR A 192 -2.46 -11.19 12.18
N CYS A 193 -2.91 -10.46 11.16
CA CYS A 193 -3.79 -10.97 10.11
C CYS A 193 -3.05 -11.38 8.83
N GLY A 194 -1.78 -10.99 8.68
CA GLY A 194 -1.05 -11.09 7.44
C GLY A 194 -1.14 -9.82 6.59
N HIS A 195 -0.40 -9.78 5.50
CA HIS A 195 -0.35 -8.60 4.63
C HIS A 195 -1.15 -8.83 3.33
N PRO A 196 -2.10 -7.93 2.99
CA PRO A 196 -3.00 -8.13 1.84
C PRO A 196 -2.28 -8.30 0.51
N LEU A 197 -1.16 -7.59 0.29
CA LEU A 197 -0.36 -7.73 -0.92
C LEU A 197 0.24 -9.13 -1.06
N ALA A 198 0.59 -9.80 0.05
CA ALA A 198 1.13 -11.15 0.01
C ALA A 198 0.06 -12.19 -0.39
N ASP A 199 -1.20 -11.94 -0.06
CA ASP A 199 -2.31 -12.80 -0.51
C ASP A 199 -2.67 -12.54 -1.99
N GLN A 200 -2.37 -11.35 -2.54
CA GLN A 200 -2.73 -10.94 -3.90
C GLN A 200 -1.63 -11.25 -4.93
N ILE A 201 -0.36 -11.08 -4.55
CA ILE A 201 0.78 -11.32 -5.43
C ILE A 201 1.01 -12.84 -5.52
N PRO A 202 1.10 -13.43 -6.74
CA PRO A 202 1.38 -14.84 -6.90
C PRO A 202 2.69 -15.24 -6.23
N PHE A 203 2.70 -16.40 -5.56
CA PHE A 203 3.92 -16.92 -4.94
C PHE A 203 5.02 -17.17 -5.99
N GLU A 204 4.63 -17.64 -7.17
CA GLU A 204 5.48 -17.81 -8.35
C GLU A 204 5.00 -16.89 -9.47
N PRO A 205 5.55 -15.66 -9.60
CA PRO A 205 5.18 -14.76 -10.68
C PRO A 205 5.63 -15.28 -12.04
N ASP A 206 4.73 -15.26 -13.03
CA ASP A 206 5.05 -15.65 -14.40
C ASP A 206 5.82 -14.54 -15.11
N GLN A 207 7.15 -14.61 -15.05
CA GLN A 207 8.05 -13.64 -15.67
C GLN A 207 7.94 -13.67 -17.21
N ALA A 208 7.78 -14.85 -17.80
CA ALA A 208 7.72 -14.98 -19.26
C ALA A 208 6.46 -14.32 -19.82
N ALA A 209 5.30 -14.58 -19.21
CA ALA A 209 4.06 -13.92 -19.57
C ALA A 209 4.11 -12.40 -19.36
N ALA A 210 4.72 -11.93 -18.27
CA ALA A 210 4.87 -10.52 -18.01
C ALA A 210 5.78 -9.82 -19.04
N ARG A 211 6.90 -10.44 -19.44
CA ARG A 211 7.76 -9.96 -20.50
C ARG A 211 7.04 -9.90 -21.83
N GLN A 212 6.31 -10.94 -22.18
CA GLN A 212 5.50 -10.97 -23.39
C GLN A 212 4.46 -9.85 -23.43
N ALA A 213 3.75 -9.64 -22.31
CA ALA A 213 2.74 -8.59 -22.17
C ALA A 213 3.32 -7.17 -22.35
N LEU A 214 4.59 -6.98 -21.96
CA LEU A 214 5.29 -5.70 -22.11
C LEU A 214 6.08 -5.59 -23.42
N GLY A 215 6.11 -6.63 -24.25
CA GLY A 215 6.92 -6.64 -25.49
C GLY A 215 8.43 -6.62 -25.22
N LEU A 216 8.87 -7.13 -24.07
CA LEU A 216 10.27 -7.22 -23.69
C LEU A 216 10.93 -8.48 -24.26
N PRO A 217 12.28 -8.48 -24.44
CA PRO A 217 12.99 -9.69 -24.82
C PRO A 217 12.76 -10.84 -23.85
N ALA A 218 12.56 -12.05 -24.38
CA ALA A 218 12.39 -13.25 -23.57
C ALA A 218 13.66 -13.59 -22.77
N GLN A 219 14.83 -13.23 -23.27
CA GLN A 219 16.14 -13.42 -22.66
C GLN A 219 16.81 -12.05 -22.42
N GLY A 220 17.82 -12.03 -21.57
CA GLY A 220 18.55 -10.80 -21.21
C GLY A 220 18.07 -10.19 -19.91
N THR A 221 18.81 -9.20 -19.44
CA THR A 221 18.57 -8.54 -18.15
C THR A 221 17.63 -7.36 -18.30
N VAL A 222 16.59 -7.32 -17.50
CA VAL A 222 15.62 -6.24 -17.42
C VAL A 222 15.66 -5.61 -16.01
N ILE A 223 15.95 -4.32 -15.95
CA ILE A 223 15.99 -3.55 -14.69
C ILE A 223 14.77 -2.63 -14.61
N ALA A 224 13.98 -2.76 -13.54
CA ALA A 224 12.89 -1.84 -13.27
C ALA A 224 13.39 -0.62 -12.49
N LEU A 225 13.08 0.58 -12.99
CA LEU A 225 13.37 1.85 -12.33
C LEU A 225 12.08 2.36 -11.69
N MET A 226 12.01 2.43 -10.36
CA MET A 226 10.81 2.81 -9.62
C MET A 226 11.09 4.01 -8.70
N PRO A 227 11.17 5.25 -9.24
CA PRO A 227 11.61 6.43 -8.49
C PRO A 227 10.55 6.99 -7.52
N GLY A 228 9.41 6.34 -7.40
CA GLY A 228 8.30 6.72 -6.51
C GLY A 228 7.01 7.05 -7.26
N SER A 229 5.95 7.25 -6.50
CA SER A 229 4.60 7.55 -7.00
C SER A 229 4.20 9.02 -6.86
N ARG A 230 4.80 9.73 -5.90
CA ARG A 230 4.50 11.14 -5.64
C ARG A 230 5.37 12.06 -6.51
N ARG A 231 4.79 13.22 -6.88
CA ARG A 231 5.50 14.21 -7.70
C ARG A 231 6.89 14.55 -7.17
N ALA A 232 7.00 14.82 -5.88
CA ALA A 232 8.27 15.20 -5.25
C ALA A 232 9.29 14.03 -5.21
N GLU A 233 8.84 12.79 -5.03
CA GLU A 233 9.70 11.61 -5.07
C GLU A 233 10.33 11.46 -6.46
N VAL A 234 9.49 11.50 -7.50
CA VAL A 234 9.93 11.45 -8.91
C VAL A 234 10.89 12.60 -9.22
N GLU A 235 10.58 13.83 -8.79
CA GLU A 235 11.42 15.01 -9.02
C GLU A 235 12.83 14.85 -8.42
N HIS A 236 12.94 14.22 -7.24
CA HIS A 236 14.21 14.06 -6.55
C HIS A 236 14.99 12.80 -6.93
N LEU A 237 14.32 11.70 -7.30
CA LEU A 237 14.97 10.41 -7.52
C LEU A 237 15.11 10.05 -9.01
N ALA A 238 14.14 10.41 -9.85
CA ALA A 238 14.15 9.98 -11.24
C ALA A 238 15.40 10.45 -12.02
N PRO A 239 15.92 11.69 -11.86
CA PRO A 239 17.18 12.09 -12.51
C PRO A 239 18.36 11.20 -12.10
N THR A 240 18.44 10.84 -10.82
CA THR A 240 19.50 9.97 -10.29
C THR A 240 19.37 8.54 -10.82
N PHE A 241 18.15 8.03 -10.95
CA PHE A 241 17.89 6.68 -11.48
C PHE A 241 18.20 6.59 -12.98
N LEU A 242 17.80 7.60 -13.74
CA LEU A 242 18.12 7.67 -15.18
C LEU A 242 19.63 7.79 -15.43
N ALA A 243 20.33 8.59 -14.64
CA ALA A 243 21.78 8.69 -14.72
C ALA A 243 22.46 7.36 -14.31
N ALA A 244 21.96 6.65 -13.31
CA ALA A 244 22.45 5.31 -12.96
C ALA A 244 22.18 4.31 -14.09
N ALA A 245 21.00 4.35 -14.71
CA ALA A 245 20.68 3.51 -15.88
C ALA A 245 21.63 3.76 -17.06
N ALA A 246 22.00 5.02 -17.32
CA ALA A 246 22.98 5.35 -18.35
C ALA A 246 24.36 4.75 -18.05
N LEU A 247 24.81 4.79 -16.79
CA LEU A 247 26.07 4.15 -16.37
C LEU A 247 26.02 2.62 -16.50
N MET A 248 24.89 2.01 -16.12
CA MET A 248 24.70 0.57 -16.30
C MET A 248 24.69 0.18 -17.79
N HIS A 249 24.02 0.94 -18.64
CA HIS A 249 23.97 0.68 -20.07
C HIS A 249 25.33 0.82 -20.77
N GLN A 250 26.18 1.72 -20.30
CA GLN A 250 27.58 1.82 -20.80
C GLN A 250 28.41 0.56 -20.52
N GLN A 251 28.16 -0.12 -19.38
CA GLN A 251 28.85 -1.35 -19.00
C GLN A 251 28.18 -2.61 -19.60
N HIS A 252 26.87 -2.58 -19.74
CA HIS A 252 26.02 -3.67 -20.20
C HIS A 252 25.05 -3.17 -21.28
N PRO A 253 25.49 -3.04 -22.53
CA PRO A 253 24.67 -2.48 -23.62
C PRO A 253 23.43 -3.34 -23.97
N ASP A 254 23.41 -4.60 -23.57
CA ASP A 254 22.34 -5.56 -23.76
C ASP A 254 21.22 -5.48 -22.68
N TRP A 255 21.43 -4.67 -21.64
CA TRP A 255 20.42 -4.51 -20.58
C TRP A 255 19.28 -3.60 -21.02
N HIS A 256 18.08 -3.97 -20.64
CA HIS A 256 16.86 -3.22 -20.90
C HIS A 256 16.34 -2.59 -19.58
N PHE A 257 15.69 -1.44 -19.71
CA PHE A 257 15.13 -0.71 -18.58
C PHE A 257 13.63 -0.53 -18.77
N ILE A 258 12.87 -0.66 -17.68
CA ILE A 258 11.44 -0.36 -17.63
C ILE A 258 11.17 0.61 -16.50
N LEU A 259 10.29 1.59 -16.73
CA LEU A 259 9.95 2.63 -15.76
C LEU A 259 8.43 2.77 -15.67
N PRO A 260 7.77 2.09 -14.71
CA PRO A 260 6.34 2.22 -14.51
C PRO A 260 6.02 3.56 -13.83
N ALA A 261 5.25 4.40 -14.49
CA ALA A 261 4.75 5.67 -13.99
C ALA A 261 3.46 5.47 -13.19
N ALA A 262 3.35 6.06 -12.02
CA ALA A 262 2.13 6.00 -11.19
C ALA A 262 1.05 6.95 -11.75
N GLY A 263 0.40 6.53 -12.83
CA GLY A 263 -0.65 7.25 -13.52
C GLY A 263 -0.15 8.32 -14.51
N GLU A 264 -1.10 8.89 -15.26
CA GLU A 264 -0.83 9.77 -16.39
C GLU A 264 -0.01 11.01 -16.01
N ALA A 265 -0.31 11.64 -14.89
CA ALA A 265 0.44 12.81 -14.43
C ALA A 265 1.93 12.52 -14.17
N ARG A 266 2.27 11.31 -13.72
CA ARG A 266 3.67 10.87 -13.54
C ARG A 266 4.30 10.47 -14.86
N LEU A 267 3.50 9.89 -15.75
CA LEU A 267 3.95 9.56 -17.11
C LEU A 267 4.41 10.82 -17.85
N VAL A 268 3.60 11.87 -17.84
CA VAL A 268 3.94 13.18 -18.47
C VAL A 268 5.19 13.78 -17.81
N GLN A 269 5.28 13.74 -16.47
CA GLN A 269 6.45 14.26 -15.74
C GLN A 269 7.74 13.53 -16.12
N LEU A 270 7.70 12.19 -16.18
CA LEU A 270 8.87 11.37 -16.51
C LEU A 270 9.28 11.52 -17.98
N ARG A 271 8.31 11.59 -18.90
CA ARG A 271 8.57 11.84 -20.31
C ARG A 271 9.28 13.18 -20.52
N ALA A 272 8.74 14.25 -19.92
CA ALA A 272 9.37 15.57 -19.98
C ALA A 272 10.79 15.56 -19.39
N LEU A 273 11.04 14.79 -18.32
CA LEU A 273 12.37 14.66 -17.73
C LEU A 273 13.34 13.93 -18.69
N ILE A 274 12.92 12.80 -19.26
CA ILE A 274 13.75 12.02 -20.20
C ILE A 274 14.17 12.88 -21.41
N ASP A 275 13.28 13.75 -21.88
CA ASP A 275 13.53 14.64 -23.01
C ASP A 275 14.58 15.73 -22.71
N THR A 276 14.95 15.97 -21.45
CA THR A 276 15.95 16.98 -21.08
C THR A 276 17.39 16.56 -21.37
N ASP A 277 17.68 15.25 -21.43
CA ASP A 277 19.03 14.74 -21.60
C ASP A 277 19.13 13.76 -22.79
N PRO A 278 19.98 14.04 -23.80
CA PRO A 278 20.18 13.12 -24.91
C PRO A 278 20.60 11.70 -24.52
N ALA A 279 21.36 11.54 -23.42
CA ALA A 279 21.82 10.24 -22.97
C ALA A 279 20.63 9.41 -22.45
N TRP A 280 19.61 10.03 -21.85
CA TRP A 280 18.42 9.32 -21.35
C TRP A 280 17.47 8.94 -22.49
N ARG A 281 17.40 9.75 -23.56
CA ARG A 281 16.58 9.45 -24.75
C ARG A 281 17.10 8.25 -25.56
N THR A 282 18.39 7.96 -25.47
CA THR A 282 19.01 6.83 -26.18
C THR A 282 19.02 5.53 -25.39
N LEU A 283 18.60 5.55 -24.12
CA LEU A 283 18.52 4.34 -23.33
C LEU A 283 17.47 3.36 -23.91
N PRO A 284 17.73 2.05 -23.87
CA PRO A 284 16.72 1.02 -24.15
C PRO A 284 15.72 0.99 -22.98
N LEU A 285 14.97 2.09 -22.80
CA LEU A 285 14.06 2.36 -21.71
C LEU A 285 12.62 2.39 -22.19
N GLN A 286 11.79 1.53 -21.64
CA GLN A 286 10.35 1.53 -21.85
C GLN A 286 9.63 2.22 -20.69
N LEU A 287 8.95 3.34 -20.99
CA LEU A 287 8.11 4.06 -20.04
C LEU A 287 6.69 3.47 -20.08
N LEU A 288 6.19 3.01 -18.93
CA LEU A 288 4.89 2.34 -18.80
C LEU A 288 3.90 3.26 -18.06
N SER A 289 2.63 3.27 -18.49
CA SER A 289 1.55 3.93 -17.74
C SER A 289 0.94 2.94 -16.75
N GLY A 290 1.15 3.14 -15.45
CA GLY A 290 0.80 2.17 -14.44
C GLY A 290 1.62 0.88 -14.56
N GLN A 291 0.98 -0.27 -14.43
CA GLN A 291 1.55 -1.61 -14.65
C GLN A 291 2.75 -1.97 -13.75
N SER A 292 2.83 -1.40 -12.53
CA SER A 292 3.94 -1.66 -11.59
C SER A 292 4.11 -3.15 -11.28
N HIS A 293 3.03 -3.90 -11.08
CA HIS A 293 3.08 -5.34 -10.82
C HIS A 293 3.57 -6.12 -12.04
N THR A 294 3.13 -5.76 -13.25
CA THR A 294 3.63 -6.40 -14.48
C THR A 294 5.12 -6.10 -14.67
N ALA A 295 5.55 -4.87 -14.39
CA ALA A 295 6.96 -4.49 -14.43
C ALA A 295 7.80 -5.28 -13.42
N LEU A 296 7.31 -5.43 -12.19
CA LEU A 296 7.96 -6.25 -11.15
C LEU A 296 7.97 -7.74 -11.51
N ALA A 297 6.92 -8.26 -12.13
CA ALA A 297 6.90 -9.63 -12.62
C ALA A 297 7.92 -9.85 -13.76
N ALA A 298 8.10 -8.86 -14.65
CA ALA A 298 8.94 -8.97 -15.84
C ALA A 298 10.43 -8.76 -15.57
N CYS A 299 10.81 -7.90 -14.62
CA CYS A 299 12.19 -7.52 -14.37
C CYS A 299 12.99 -8.62 -13.65
N ASP A 300 14.34 -8.51 -13.70
CA ASP A 300 15.26 -9.35 -12.93
C ASP A 300 15.68 -8.67 -11.63
N GLN A 301 15.81 -7.35 -11.65
CA GLN A 301 16.19 -6.53 -10.51
C GLN A 301 15.46 -5.20 -10.56
N THR A 302 15.46 -4.47 -9.45
CA THR A 302 14.86 -3.15 -9.40
C THR A 302 15.71 -2.14 -8.64
N LEU A 303 15.80 -0.93 -9.19
CA LEU A 303 16.25 0.27 -8.48
C LEU A 303 15.00 1.03 -8.03
N ILE A 304 14.79 1.13 -6.71
CA ILE A 304 13.48 1.46 -6.17
C ILE A 304 13.56 2.50 -5.06
N ALA A 305 12.58 3.43 -5.07
CA ALA A 305 12.38 4.35 -3.95
C ALA A 305 11.85 3.62 -2.71
N SER A 306 12.28 4.03 -1.51
CA SER A 306 11.74 3.48 -0.27
C SER A 306 10.23 3.77 -0.14
N GLY A 307 9.46 2.74 0.22
CA GLY A 307 8.01 2.79 0.39
C GLY A 307 7.39 1.40 0.27
N THR A 308 6.08 1.32 0.15
CA THR A 308 5.33 0.05 0.00
C THR A 308 5.80 -0.77 -1.21
N ALA A 309 6.24 -0.10 -2.29
CA ALA A 309 6.75 -0.76 -3.48
C ALA A 309 7.96 -1.67 -3.21
N THR A 310 8.76 -1.42 -2.15
CA THR A 310 9.86 -2.31 -1.75
C THR A 310 9.35 -3.65 -1.24
N LEU A 311 8.20 -3.67 -0.57
CA LEU A 311 7.54 -4.91 -0.18
C LEU A 311 6.97 -5.65 -1.40
N GLU A 312 6.35 -4.94 -2.33
CA GLU A 312 5.88 -5.53 -3.59
C GLU A 312 7.04 -6.20 -4.34
N ALA A 313 8.18 -5.51 -4.49
CA ALA A 313 9.36 -6.08 -5.14
C ALA A 313 9.88 -7.34 -4.42
N ALA A 314 9.89 -7.37 -3.10
CA ALA A 314 10.24 -8.58 -2.33
C ALA A 314 9.23 -9.71 -2.53
N LEU A 315 7.92 -9.42 -2.56
CA LEU A 315 6.88 -10.41 -2.81
C LEU A 315 6.94 -10.95 -4.25
N PHE A 316 7.36 -10.13 -5.22
CA PHE A 316 7.71 -10.59 -6.57
C PHE A 316 9.07 -11.31 -6.66
N LYS A 317 9.81 -11.45 -5.54
CA LYS A 317 11.15 -12.06 -5.46
C LYS A 317 12.17 -11.37 -6.34
N ARG A 318 12.08 -10.02 -6.42
CA ARG A 318 13.02 -9.22 -7.22
C ARG A 318 14.11 -8.64 -6.33
N PRO A 319 15.38 -9.04 -6.54
CA PRO A 319 16.52 -8.35 -5.95
C PRO A 319 16.42 -6.85 -6.20
N MET A 320 16.79 -6.05 -5.21
CA MET A 320 16.59 -4.61 -5.30
C MET A 320 17.72 -3.82 -4.65
N VAL A 321 17.88 -2.60 -5.14
CA VAL A 321 18.65 -1.54 -4.49
C VAL A 321 17.69 -0.41 -4.14
N ILE A 322 17.63 -0.05 -2.86
CA ILE A 322 16.70 0.96 -2.36
C ILE A 322 17.41 2.31 -2.29
N ALA A 323 16.76 3.35 -2.80
CA ALA A 323 17.20 4.72 -2.63
C ALA A 323 16.11 5.55 -1.95
N TYR A 324 16.53 6.49 -1.11
CA TYR A 324 15.60 7.40 -0.45
C TYR A 324 16.19 8.81 -0.36
N ARG A 325 15.44 9.78 -0.86
CA ARG A 325 15.83 11.17 -0.84
C ARG A 325 14.65 12.05 -0.43
N LEU A 326 14.82 12.76 0.66
CA LEU A 326 13.89 13.75 1.17
C LEU A 326 14.42 15.17 0.94
N ALA A 327 13.51 16.12 0.89
CA ALA A 327 13.91 17.53 0.99
C ALA A 327 14.80 17.73 2.23
N PRO A 328 15.89 18.51 2.14
CA PRO A 328 16.90 18.61 3.21
C PRO A 328 16.35 18.96 4.59
N LEU A 329 15.36 19.84 4.64
CA LEU A 329 14.69 20.23 5.89
C LEU A 329 13.91 19.06 6.51
N SER A 330 13.16 18.32 5.70
CA SER A 330 12.39 17.14 6.14
C SER A 330 13.33 16.05 6.68
N TYR A 331 14.43 15.79 5.98
CA TYR A 331 15.43 14.82 6.43
C TYR A 331 16.04 15.21 7.77
N ARG A 332 16.45 16.49 7.94
CA ARG A 332 17.03 17.00 9.19
C ARG A 332 16.07 16.83 10.37
N MET A 333 14.76 17.00 10.13
CA MET A 333 13.73 16.80 11.16
C MET A 333 13.48 15.32 11.48
N MET A 334 13.67 14.42 10.53
CA MET A 334 13.42 12.98 10.69
C MET A 334 14.63 12.19 11.15
N LYS A 335 15.86 12.62 10.81
CA LYS A 335 17.11 11.90 11.09
C LYS A 335 17.26 11.42 12.53
N ASN A 336 16.74 12.18 13.51
CA ASN A 336 16.85 11.87 14.94
C ASN A 336 15.57 11.20 15.50
N LYS A 337 14.59 10.88 14.67
CA LYS A 337 13.30 10.30 15.12
C LYS A 337 13.10 8.85 14.68
N ALA A 338 13.96 8.32 13.83
CA ALA A 338 13.88 6.93 13.41
C ALA A 338 14.37 6.02 14.55
N TYR A 339 13.57 5.00 14.88
CA TYR A 339 13.91 3.99 15.90
C TYR A 339 14.68 2.81 15.33
N GLN A 340 14.78 2.74 14.00
CA GLN A 340 15.43 1.65 13.28
C GLN A 340 16.43 2.22 12.26
N PRO A 341 17.51 1.48 11.97
CA PRO A 341 18.49 1.91 10.98
C PRO A 341 18.02 1.71 9.53
N TRP A 342 16.91 1.00 9.32
CA TRP A 342 16.39 0.60 8.01
C TRP A 342 15.23 1.50 7.56
N PHE A 343 15.11 1.69 6.25
CA PHE A 343 14.04 2.46 5.61
C PHE A 343 13.17 1.61 4.69
N GLY A 344 13.70 0.53 4.13
CA GLY A 344 12.96 -0.40 3.27
C GLY A 344 12.25 -1.48 4.07
N LEU A 345 11.01 -1.78 3.69
CA LEU A 345 10.22 -2.81 4.37
C LEU A 345 10.89 -4.20 4.39
N PRO A 346 11.60 -4.66 3.35
CA PRO A 346 12.30 -5.95 3.42
C PRO A 346 13.36 -6.01 4.53
N ASN A 347 14.14 -4.94 4.72
CA ASN A 347 15.14 -4.87 5.78
C ASN A 347 14.49 -4.79 7.17
N ILE A 348 13.40 -4.03 7.30
CA ILE A 348 12.62 -3.92 8.54
C ILE A 348 12.03 -5.27 8.93
N LEU A 349 11.43 -5.99 7.97
CA LEU A 349 10.86 -7.31 8.19
C LEU A 349 11.91 -8.38 8.52
N ALA A 350 13.08 -8.28 7.89
CA ALA A 350 14.20 -9.18 8.17
C ALA A 350 14.92 -8.87 9.49
N GLY A 351 14.84 -7.62 9.98
CA GLY A 351 15.62 -7.14 11.13
C GLY A 351 17.11 -6.99 10.83
N GLU A 352 17.50 -6.94 9.55
CA GLU A 352 18.88 -6.84 9.07
C GLU A 352 18.95 -6.11 7.74
N PHE A 353 20.15 -5.71 7.30
CA PHE A 353 20.36 -5.19 5.94
C PHE A 353 20.36 -6.34 4.92
N LEU A 354 19.17 -6.79 4.53
CA LEU A 354 18.98 -7.83 3.53
C LEU A 354 19.27 -7.31 2.11
N VAL A 355 18.92 -6.05 1.85
CA VAL A 355 19.17 -5.34 0.59
C VAL A 355 19.86 -4.00 0.83
N PRO A 356 20.68 -3.51 -0.12
CA PRO A 356 21.35 -2.22 0.01
C PRO A 356 20.36 -1.05 0.06
N GLU A 357 20.63 -0.08 0.96
CA GLU A 357 19.90 1.18 1.06
C GLU A 357 20.85 2.37 0.92
N PHE A 358 20.52 3.29 0.03
CA PHE A 358 21.27 4.52 -0.19
C PHE A 358 20.40 5.72 0.16
N ILE A 359 20.80 6.45 1.20
CA ILE A 359 19.99 7.53 1.77
C ILE A 359 20.65 8.88 1.50
N GLN A 360 19.86 9.86 1.00
CA GLN A 360 20.28 11.23 0.74
C GLN A 360 21.52 11.30 -0.17
N ASP A 361 22.63 11.83 0.34
CA ASP A 361 23.87 12.06 -0.42
C ASP A 361 24.58 10.77 -0.83
N ALA A 362 24.31 9.67 -0.16
CA ALA A 362 24.80 8.34 -0.56
C ALA A 362 24.11 7.81 -1.84
N ALA A 363 22.92 8.29 -2.17
CA ALA A 363 22.18 7.91 -3.36
C ALA A 363 22.72 8.62 -4.61
N THR A 364 23.98 8.34 -4.98
CA THR A 364 24.59 8.85 -6.21
C THR A 364 24.35 7.91 -7.37
N PRO A 365 24.31 8.40 -8.64
CA PRO A 365 24.15 7.54 -9.81
C PRO A 365 25.19 6.40 -9.85
N GLN A 366 26.44 6.71 -9.53
CA GLN A 366 27.55 5.73 -9.51
C GLN A 366 27.32 4.64 -8.47
N ALA A 367 27.04 5.03 -7.22
CA ALA A 367 26.83 4.07 -6.13
C ALA A 367 25.63 3.15 -6.39
N LEU A 368 24.56 3.68 -6.98
CA LEU A 368 23.36 2.92 -7.33
C LEU A 368 23.64 1.94 -8.50
N ALA A 369 24.32 2.40 -9.56
CA ALA A 369 24.69 1.56 -10.69
C ALA A 369 25.62 0.42 -10.23
N GLU A 370 26.68 0.74 -9.49
CA GLU A 370 27.61 -0.26 -8.96
C GLU A 370 26.91 -1.28 -8.04
N ALA A 371 25.94 -0.86 -7.24
CA ALA A 371 25.21 -1.76 -6.36
C ALA A 371 24.31 -2.73 -7.15
N ILE A 372 23.63 -2.28 -8.20
CA ILE A 372 22.84 -3.13 -9.10
C ILE A 372 23.75 -4.13 -9.84
N VAL A 373 24.86 -3.66 -10.43
CA VAL A 373 25.80 -4.52 -11.16
C VAL A 373 26.40 -5.56 -10.21
N ARG A 374 26.88 -5.16 -9.04
CA ARG A 374 27.43 -6.09 -8.04
C ARG A 374 26.41 -7.14 -7.62
N GLN A 375 25.16 -6.75 -7.39
CA GLN A 375 24.08 -7.68 -7.05
C GLN A 375 23.76 -8.61 -8.24
N HIS A 376 23.88 -8.11 -9.48
CA HIS A 376 23.70 -8.91 -10.70
C HIS A 376 24.79 -9.98 -10.82
N ASP A 377 26.03 -9.63 -10.57
CA ASP A 377 27.17 -10.54 -10.72
C ASP A 377 27.24 -11.60 -9.62
N ASP A 378 26.69 -11.32 -8.44
CA ASP A 378 26.60 -12.30 -7.31
C ASP A 378 25.38 -13.22 -7.48
N ALA A 379 25.47 -14.23 -8.33
CA ALA A 379 24.41 -15.21 -8.55
C ALA A 379 23.99 -15.93 -7.26
N GLY A 380 24.96 -16.40 -6.46
CA GLY A 380 24.65 -17.08 -5.20
C GLY A 380 23.99 -16.14 -4.16
N GLY A 381 24.39 -14.87 -4.13
CA GLY A 381 23.73 -13.85 -3.30
C GLY A 381 22.29 -13.61 -3.72
N ARG A 382 22.03 -13.52 -5.03
CA ARG A 382 20.66 -13.37 -5.54
C ARG A 382 19.77 -14.59 -5.19
N GLU A 383 20.27 -15.80 -5.34
CA GLU A 383 19.52 -17.02 -4.97
C GLU A 383 19.14 -17.01 -3.49
N ARG A 384 20.10 -16.70 -2.61
CA ARG A 384 19.81 -16.57 -1.17
C ARG A 384 18.78 -15.48 -0.88
N LEU A 385 18.88 -14.33 -1.56
CA LEU A 385 17.95 -13.23 -1.39
C LEU A 385 16.53 -13.60 -1.83
N VAL A 386 16.38 -14.27 -2.97
CA VAL A 386 15.09 -14.78 -3.48
C VAL A 386 14.50 -15.79 -2.49
N ALA A 387 15.29 -16.69 -1.91
CA ALA A 387 14.82 -17.62 -0.89
C ALA A 387 14.31 -16.88 0.37
N ARG A 388 15.03 -15.85 0.83
CA ARG A 388 14.59 -15.00 1.96
C ARG A 388 13.29 -14.26 1.65
N PHE A 389 13.11 -13.79 0.43
CA PHE A 389 11.85 -13.16 -0.01
C PHE A 389 10.70 -14.17 -0.10
N ALA A 390 10.97 -15.41 -0.47
CA ALA A 390 9.98 -16.47 -0.46
C ALA A 390 9.52 -16.80 0.98
N GLU A 391 10.44 -16.92 1.93
CA GLU A 391 10.12 -17.07 3.36
C GLU A 391 9.28 -15.90 3.87
N MET A 392 9.67 -14.67 3.55
CA MET A 392 8.92 -13.46 3.91
C MET A 392 7.49 -13.49 3.33
N HIS A 393 7.33 -13.91 2.08
CA HIS A 393 6.02 -14.06 1.44
C HIS A 393 5.14 -15.06 2.20
N HIS A 394 5.67 -16.23 2.54
CA HIS A 394 4.93 -17.23 3.34
C HIS A 394 4.50 -16.70 4.71
N VAL A 395 5.37 -15.97 5.38
CA VAL A 395 5.03 -15.35 6.67
C VAL A 395 3.91 -14.33 6.53
N LEU A 396 3.88 -13.56 5.44
CA LEU A 396 2.93 -12.48 5.22
C LEU A 396 1.60 -12.95 4.59
N ALA A 397 1.59 -14.04 3.81
CA ALA A 397 0.41 -14.59 3.14
C ALA A 397 -0.41 -15.45 4.13
N GLN A 398 -1.29 -14.81 4.88
CA GLN A 398 -2.06 -15.44 5.95
C GLN A 398 -3.57 -15.47 5.69
N GLY A 399 -4.02 -15.07 4.51
CA GLY A 399 -5.44 -14.87 4.23
C GLY A 399 -5.99 -13.66 5.00
N CYS A 400 -5.32 -12.52 4.88
CA CYS A 400 -5.52 -11.32 5.68
C CYS A 400 -7.00 -10.92 5.81
N ALA A 401 -7.70 -10.78 4.70
CA ALA A 401 -9.11 -10.36 4.69
C ALA A 401 -10.00 -11.31 5.48
N ARG A 402 -9.79 -12.63 5.33
CA ARG A 402 -10.52 -13.66 6.06
C ARG A 402 -10.25 -13.59 7.55
N ARG A 403 -8.96 -13.48 7.95
CA ARG A 403 -8.58 -13.36 9.37
C ARG A 403 -9.16 -12.12 10.03
N VAL A 404 -9.15 -10.97 9.33
CA VAL A 404 -9.82 -9.75 9.81
C VAL A 404 -11.30 -10.01 10.01
N ALA A 405 -11.96 -10.59 9.00
CA ALA A 405 -13.39 -10.86 9.03
C ALA A 405 -13.78 -11.81 10.17
N GLU A 406 -13.05 -12.90 10.37
CA GLU A 406 -13.25 -13.88 11.43
C GLU A 406 -13.00 -13.25 12.80
N THR A 407 -11.89 -12.54 12.99
CA THR A 407 -11.54 -11.89 14.27
C THR A 407 -12.65 -10.96 14.76
N VAL A 408 -13.20 -10.13 13.86
CA VAL A 408 -14.28 -9.20 14.21
C VAL A 408 -15.57 -9.94 14.58
N LEU A 409 -16.00 -10.93 13.78
CA LEU A 409 -17.25 -11.66 14.03
C LEU A 409 -17.17 -12.55 15.27
N ASP A 410 -16.04 -13.22 15.48
CA ASP A 410 -15.83 -14.09 16.64
C ASP A 410 -15.84 -13.28 17.94
N ASP A 411 -15.21 -12.11 17.95
CA ASP A 411 -15.22 -11.23 19.12
C ASP A 411 -16.64 -10.69 19.41
N LEU A 412 -17.39 -10.31 18.37
CA LEU A 412 -18.79 -9.88 18.53
C LEU A 412 -19.73 -11.00 18.98
N SER A 413 -19.42 -12.26 18.64
CA SER A 413 -20.24 -13.40 19.06
C SER A 413 -20.06 -13.77 20.54
N ARG A 414 -18.94 -13.33 21.15
CA ARG A 414 -18.60 -13.58 22.57
C ARG A 414 -19.02 -12.44 23.51
N ALA A 415 -19.36 -11.29 22.95
CA ALA A 415 -19.78 -10.09 23.69
C ALA A 415 -21.28 -10.05 23.92
#